data_461658a9480fd77a221f25d72df486e2
#
_entry.id   461658a9480fd77a221f25d72df486e2
#
_cell.length_a   1.000
_cell.length_b   1.000
_cell.length_c   1.000
_cell.angle_alpha   90.00
_cell.angle_beta   90.00
_cell.angle_gamma   90.00
#
_symmetry.space_group_name_H-M   'P 1'
#
loop_
_entity.id
_entity.type
_entity.pdbx_description
1 polymer ?
#
loop_
_entity_poly.entity_id
_entity_poly.type
_entity_poly.pdbx_seq_one_letter_code
_entity_poly.pdbx_strand_id
1 'polypeptide(L)'
;MLAVLICLSASALTPAVPVLAQNLDDIAAQVILVEQTLRDPALPSDAVLLTYGHLQQVLYRALVHDTETAAAVLAVLPEDVAAIAQTNIDATRAIMGTVGKKRVTVPAWSIVQPAEPDALVTHYKAAEMEYGVPWEILASIHLVETRMGRLRGVSTAGAAGPMQFIPATWARFGEGNIEDNRDAIMAAARHLSHHGAPSNTAKALWHYNPTDRYVTAVQGYASLIEDDPLAFRGYYGWEVYYQTIAGTVLLPVGYAEAAPIPVRQWCAAEPTRCP
;
A
#
# COMPACT_ATOMS: atom_id res chain seq x y z
N MET A 1 -49.30 9.10 -16.84
CA MET A 1 -48.47 8.82 -15.65
C MET A 1 -47.04 8.65 -16.11
N LEU A 2 -46.23 9.71 -15.92
CA LEU A 2 -44.79 9.70 -16.30
C LEU A 2 -44.03 9.20 -15.09
N ALA A 3 -43.40 8.03 -15.19
CA ALA A 3 -42.49 7.53 -14.16
C ALA A 3 -41.14 8.26 -14.29
N VAL A 4 -40.84 9.12 -13.32
CA VAL A 4 -39.51 9.73 -13.19
C VAL A 4 -38.57 8.68 -12.59
N LEU A 5 -37.69 8.11 -13.43
CA LEU A 5 -36.58 7.30 -12.96
C LEU A 5 -35.59 8.24 -12.30
N ILE A 6 -35.55 8.24 -10.96
CA ILE A 6 -34.47 8.89 -10.21
C ILE A 6 -33.28 7.93 -10.28
N CYS A 7 -32.31 8.21 -11.16
CA CYS A 7 -30.97 7.64 -11.08
C CYS A 7 -30.30 8.18 -9.81
N LEU A 8 -30.34 7.42 -8.73
CA LEU A 8 -29.46 7.59 -7.59
C LEU A 8 -28.06 7.20 -8.06
N SER A 9 -27.26 8.19 -8.45
CA SER A 9 -25.82 8.03 -8.54
C SER A 9 -25.32 7.69 -7.13
N ALA A 10 -24.87 6.46 -6.92
CA ALA A 10 -24.10 6.12 -5.74
C ALA A 10 -22.80 6.94 -5.80
N SER A 11 -22.80 8.11 -5.17
CA SER A 11 -21.58 8.82 -4.83
C SER A 11 -20.80 7.88 -3.92
N ALA A 12 -19.77 7.24 -4.44
CA ALA A 12 -18.81 6.55 -3.63
C ALA A 12 -18.32 7.56 -2.58
N LEU A 13 -18.64 7.31 -1.32
CA LEU A 13 -18.16 8.13 -0.20
C LEU A 13 -16.62 8.01 -0.25
N THR A 14 -15.99 9.05 -0.76
CA THR A 14 -14.52 9.13 -0.76
C THR A 14 -14.07 9.11 0.69
N PRO A 15 -13.21 8.16 1.10
CA PRO A 15 -12.85 7.99 2.49
C PRO A 15 -12.19 9.27 3.01
N ALA A 16 -12.72 9.79 4.12
CA ALA A 16 -12.03 10.82 4.90
C ALA A 16 -10.80 10.22 5.55
N VAL A 17 -9.79 11.06 5.85
CA VAL A 17 -8.64 10.58 6.63
C VAL A 17 -9.14 10.11 8.00
N PRO A 18 -8.83 8.87 8.43
CA PRO A 18 -9.26 8.36 9.72
C PRO A 18 -8.76 9.23 10.90
N VAL A 19 -9.61 9.37 11.91
CA VAL A 19 -9.26 10.10 13.13
C VAL A 19 -8.50 9.17 14.07
N LEU A 20 -7.31 9.62 14.50
CA LEU A 20 -6.49 8.90 15.47
C LEU A 20 -6.84 9.32 16.90
N ALA A 21 -6.76 8.36 17.82
CA ALA A 21 -6.76 8.60 19.24
C ALA A 21 -5.59 9.51 19.65
N GLN A 22 -5.74 10.22 20.78
CA GLN A 22 -4.78 11.27 21.19
C GLN A 22 -3.99 10.89 22.45
N ASN A 23 -4.49 9.96 23.26
CA ASN A 23 -3.80 9.51 24.47
C ASN A 23 -3.28 8.07 24.29
N LEU A 24 -2.30 7.68 25.09
CA LEU A 24 -1.60 6.41 25.00
C LEU A 24 -2.53 5.19 25.01
N ASP A 25 -3.45 5.14 25.98
CA ASP A 25 -4.30 3.97 26.18
C ASP A 25 -5.26 3.78 25.01
N ASP A 26 -5.83 4.88 24.50
CA ASP A 26 -6.74 4.83 23.36
C ASP A 26 -6.00 4.51 22.05
N ILE A 27 -4.75 4.97 21.88
CA ILE A 27 -3.92 4.58 20.72
C ILE A 27 -3.62 3.09 20.77
N ALA A 28 -3.23 2.56 21.93
CA ALA A 28 -2.98 1.13 22.10
C ALA A 28 -4.24 0.29 21.83
N ALA A 29 -5.39 0.72 22.39
CA ALA A 29 -6.67 0.07 22.13
C ALA A 29 -7.04 0.11 20.62
N GLN A 30 -6.75 1.22 19.95
CA GLN A 30 -7.01 1.37 18.52
C GLN A 30 -6.11 0.43 17.68
N VAL A 31 -4.83 0.25 18.05
CA VAL A 31 -3.94 -0.74 17.41
C VAL A 31 -4.48 -2.15 17.59
N ILE A 32 -4.84 -2.55 18.82
CA ILE A 32 -5.40 -3.87 19.11
C ILE A 32 -6.66 -4.11 18.28
N LEU A 33 -7.60 -3.17 18.30
CA LEU A 33 -8.86 -3.27 17.55
C LEU A 33 -8.62 -3.46 16.05
N VAL A 34 -7.72 -2.69 15.47
CA VAL A 34 -7.41 -2.74 14.03
C VAL A 34 -6.81 -4.10 13.66
N GLU A 35 -5.80 -4.56 14.40
CA GLU A 35 -5.11 -5.80 14.08
C GLU A 35 -6.03 -7.02 14.27
N GLN A 36 -6.85 -7.04 15.32
CA GLN A 36 -7.83 -8.10 15.54
C GLN A 36 -8.94 -8.10 14.49
N THR A 37 -9.47 -6.92 14.13
CA THR A 37 -10.54 -6.82 13.12
C THR A 37 -10.07 -7.29 11.74
N LEU A 38 -8.87 -6.89 11.31
CA LEU A 38 -8.35 -7.25 9.98
C LEU A 38 -7.98 -8.74 9.88
N ARG A 39 -7.68 -9.40 11.02
CA ARG A 39 -7.38 -10.83 11.12
C ARG A 39 -8.57 -11.69 11.50
N ASP A 40 -9.75 -11.11 11.68
CA ASP A 40 -10.97 -11.88 11.91
C ASP A 40 -11.42 -12.54 10.59
N PRO A 41 -11.46 -13.89 10.50
CA PRO A 41 -11.95 -14.59 9.31
C PRO A 41 -13.44 -14.30 9.03
N ALA A 42 -14.19 -13.86 10.03
CA ALA A 42 -15.60 -13.48 9.93
C ALA A 42 -15.80 -11.98 9.61
N LEU A 43 -14.78 -11.28 9.10
CA LEU A 43 -14.87 -9.86 8.75
C LEU A 43 -16.13 -9.58 7.91
N PRO A 44 -17.02 -8.66 8.37
CA PRO A 44 -18.42 -8.62 7.90
C PRO A 44 -18.61 -8.04 6.50
N SER A 45 -17.66 -7.26 5.97
CA SER A 45 -17.79 -6.67 4.63
C SER A 45 -16.51 -5.99 4.13
N ASP A 46 -16.43 -5.78 2.82
CA ASP A 46 -15.35 -5.01 2.17
C ASP A 46 -15.27 -3.57 2.67
N ALA A 47 -16.39 -2.94 3.02
CA ALA A 47 -16.42 -1.60 3.57
C ALA A 47 -15.69 -1.52 4.93
N VAL A 48 -15.86 -2.53 5.79
CA VAL A 48 -15.13 -2.65 7.06
C VAL A 48 -13.65 -2.87 6.78
N LEU A 49 -13.30 -3.78 5.87
CA LEU A 49 -11.93 -4.04 5.45
C LEU A 49 -11.23 -2.76 5.00
N LEU A 50 -11.83 -2.02 4.08
CA LEU A 50 -11.26 -0.77 3.56
C LEU A 50 -11.10 0.29 4.66
N THR A 51 -12.09 0.42 5.56
CA THR A 51 -12.04 1.38 6.66
C THR A 51 -10.92 1.06 7.64
N TYR A 52 -10.83 -0.19 8.09
CA TYR A 52 -9.82 -0.60 9.07
C TYR A 52 -8.42 -0.71 8.46
N GLY A 53 -8.29 -1.10 7.20
CA GLY A 53 -7.01 -1.07 6.48
C GLY A 53 -6.48 0.36 6.33
N HIS A 54 -7.34 1.32 5.98
CA HIS A 54 -6.95 2.73 5.94
C HIS A 54 -6.57 3.26 7.34
N LEU A 55 -7.32 2.91 8.39
CA LEU A 55 -6.98 3.26 9.78
C LEU A 55 -5.64 2.66 10.20
N GLN A 56 -5.38 1.38 9.89
CA GLN A 56 -4.09 0.72 10.12
C GLN A 56 -2.93 1.52 9.50
N GLN A 57 -3.06 1.90 8.24
CA GLN A 57 -2.05 2.69 7.54
C GLN A 57 -1.78 4.02 8.23
N VAL A 58 -2.82 4.75 8.63
CA VAL A 58 -2.67 6.07 9.25
C VAL A 58 -2.06 5.95 10.64
N LEU A 59 -2.45 4.95 11.43
CA LEU A 59 -1.85 4.63 12.72
C LEU A 59 -0.34 4.39 12.61
N TYR A 60 0.10 3.46 11.77
CA TYR A 60 1.53 3.16 11.64
C TYR A 60 2.33 4.33 11.06
N ARG A 61 1.75 5.11 10.16
CA ARG A 61 2.40 6.34 9.68
C ARG A 61 2.58 7.37 10.79
N ALA A 62 1.61 7.53 11.68
CA ALA A 62 1.72 8.43 12.83
C ALA A 62 2.81 7.95 13.81
N LEU A 63 2.79 6.67 14.17
CA LEU A 63 3.79 6.06 15.07
C LEU A 63 5.22 6.10 14.48
N VAL A 64 5.39 6.07 13.17
CA VAL A 64 6.71 6.29 12.54
C VAL A 64 7.23 7.70 12.76
N HIS A 65 6.35 8.71 12.80
CA HIS A 65 6.75 10.12 13.01
C HIS A 65 6.97 10.47 14.48
N ASP A 66 6.33 9.78 15.40
CA ASP A 66 6.44 9.97 16.85
C ASP A 66 7.01 8.70 17.49
N THR A 67 8.33 8.65 17.59
CA THR A 67 9.06 7.49 18.12
C THR A 67 8.90 7.32 19.63
N GLU A 68 8.63 8.38 20.37
CA GLU A 68 8.38 8.32 21.81
C GLU A 68 7.01 7.68 22.09
N THR A 69 5.96 8.17 21.42
CA THR A 69 4.63 7.57 21.49
C THR A 69 4.65 6.12 20.97
N ALA A 70 5.39 5.81 19.89
CA ALA A 70 5.51 4.45 19.40
C ALA A 70 6.10 3.49 20.43
N ALA A 71 7.20 3.89 21.10
CA ALA A 71 7.82 3.08 22.15
C ALA A 71 6.88 2.87 23.35
N ALA A 72 6.16 3.91 23.77
CA ALA A 72 5.20 3.82 24.85
C ALA A 72 4.00 2.90 24.50
N VAL A 73 3.46 3.01 23.28
CA VAL A 73 2.38 2.13 22.80
C VAL A 73 2.84 0.69 22.78
N LEU A 74 4.00 0.39 22.18
CA LEU A 74 4.54 -0.97 22.12
C LEU A 74 4.74 -1.60 23.50
N ALA A 75 5.10 -0.80 24.50
CA ALA A 75 5.34 -1.29 25.85
C ALA A 75 4.07 -1.73 26.61
N VAL A 76 2.89 -1.27 26.17
CA VAL A 76 1.59 -1.60 26.81
C VAL A 76 0.74 -2.57 26.00
N LEU A 77 1.13 -2.88 24.74
CA LEU A 77 0.43 -3.84 23.88
C LEU A 77 0.68 -5.29 24.37
N PRO A 78 -0.27 -6.22 24.14
CA PRO A 78 -0.01 -7.65 24.22
C PRO A 78 1.18 -8.04 23.34
N GLU A 79 1.98 -9.02 23.76
CA GLU A 79 3.27 -9.38 23.12
C GLU A 79 3.14 -9.67 21.61
N ASP A 80 2.12 -10.44 21.24
CA ASP A 80 1.81 -10.78 19.85
C ASP A 80 1.44 -9.55 19.01
N VAL A 81 0.59 -8.67 19.53
CA VAL A 81 0.20 -7.42 18.86
C VAL A 81 1.38 -6.45 18.80
N ALA A 82 2.21 -6.40 19.84
CA ALA A 82 3.41 -5.56 19.86
C ALA A 82 4.42 -5.99 18.77
N ALA A 83 4.62 -7.30 18.56
CA ALA A 83 5.48 -7.82 17.51
C ALA A 83 4.97 -7.42 16.11
N ILE A 84 3.66 -7.59 15.86
CA ILE A 84 3.02 -7.16 14.61
C ILE A 84 3.18 -5.65 14.41
N ALA A 85 2.91 -4.84 15.44
CA ALA A 85 3.00 -3.39 15.37
C ALA A 85 4.45 -2.93 15.13
N GLN A 86 5.43 -3.52 15.81
CA GLN A 86 6.85 -3.21 15.62
C GLN A 86 7.27 -3.47 14.17
N THR A 87 6.93 -4.62 13.60
CA THR A 87 7.26 -4.98 12.21
C THR A 87 6.61 -3.99 11.22
N ASN A 88 5.33 -3.64 11.41
CA ASN A 88 4.66 -2.64 10.58
C ASN A 88 5.31 -1.25 10.68
N ILE A 89 5.67 -0.82 11.90
CA ILE A 89 6.37 0.47 12.13
C ILE A 89 7.71 0.48 11.40
N ASP A 90 8.50 -0.59 11.51
CA ASP A 90 9.82 -0.65 10.89
C ASP A 90 9.75 -0.72 9.37
N ALA A 91 8.84 -1.53 8.82
CA ALA A 91 8.59 -1.58 7.37
C ALA A 91 8.09 -0.24 6.82
N THR A 92 7.14 0.40 7.53
CA THR A 92 6.61 1.72 7.15
C THR A 92 7.70 2.80 7.23
N ARG A 93 8.51 2.80 8.29
CA ARG A 93 9.65 3.71 8.44
C ARG A 93 10.67 3.53 7.32
N ALA A 94 10.98 2.30 6.99
CA ALA A 94 11.92 1.97 5.93
C ALA A 94 11.45 2.51 4.58
N ILE A 95 10.21 2.22 4.15
CA ILE A 95 9.71 2.68 2.85
C ILE A 95 9.48 4.19 2.81
N MET A 96 9.02 4.82 3.88
CA MET A 96 8.90 6.27 3.96
C MET A 96 10.25 6.96 3.85
N GLY A 97 11.32 6.33 4.32
CA GLY A 97 12.69 6.81 4.21
C GLY A 97 13.29 6.73 2.80
N THR A 98 12.63 6.06 1.85
CA THR A 98 13.04 6.06 0.42
C THR A 98 12.52 7.28 -0.33
N VAL A 99 11.53 7.99 0.22
CA VAL A 99 10.92 9.15 -0.43
C VAL A 99 11.91 10.31 -0.43
N GLY A 100 12.19 10.83 -1.62
CA GLY A 100 13.13 11.93 -1.83
C GLY A 100 12.55 13.30 -1.40
N LYS A 101 12.92 14.37 -2.13
CA LYS A 101 12.50 15.74 -1.82
C LYS A 101 10.96 15.89 -1.87
N LYS A 102 10.41 16.63 -0.91
CA LYS A 102 9.00 17.03 -0.88
C LYS A 102 8.61 17.75 -2.17
N ARG A 103 7.46 17.42 -2.73
CA ARG A 103 7.00 17.92 -4.02
C ARG A 103 6.18 19.20 -3.87
N VAL A 104 6.30 20.09 -4.84
CA VAL A 104 5.51 21.36 -4.91
C VAL A 104 4.19 21.19 -5.63
N THR A 105 4.01 20.05 -6.32
CA THR A 105 2.79 19.69 -7.05
C THR A 105 2.30 18.31 -6.63
N VAL A 106 1.00 18.03 -6.76
CA VAL A 106 0.45 16.69 -6.85
C VAL A 106 0.67 16.13 -8.26
N PRO A 107 0.82 14.80 -8.43
CA PRO A 107 1.25 14.21 -9.69
C PRO A 107 0.13 14.08 -10.72
N ALA A 108 0.51 13.92 -11.99
CA ALA A 108 -0.38 13.53 -13.10
C ALA A 108 -0.62 12.01 -13.06
N TRP A 109 -1.38 11.54 -12.09
CA TRP A 109 -1.73 10.14 -11.89
C TRP A 109 -3.24 9.93 -11.92
N SER A 110 -3.65 8.67 -12.01
CA SER A 110 -5.00 8.25 -11.70
C SER A 110 -4.97 7.26 -10.53
N ILE A 111 -5.90 7.41 -9.58
CA ILE A 111 -6.06 6.49 -8.47
C ILE A 111 -7.38 5.74 -8.68
N VAL A 112 -7.26 4.43 -8.87
CA VAL A 112 -8.39 3.56 -9.20
C VAL A 112 -8.67 2.58 -8.08
N GLN A 113 -9.85 1.97 -8.09
CA GLN A 113 -10.13 0.81 -7.26
C GLN A 113 -9.20 -0.34 -7.70
N PRO A 114 -8.46 -1.00 -6.80
CA PRO A 114 -7.67 -2.16 -7.17
C PRO A 114 -8.56 -3.33 -7.62
N ALA A 115 -7.95 -4.32 -8.26
CA ALA A 115 -8.64 -5.58 -8.52
C ALA A 115 -9.03 -6.27 -7.21
N GLU A 116 -10.07 -7.10 -7.24
CA GLU A 116 -10.58 -7.81 -6.07
C GLU A 116 -9.46 -8.60 -5.36
N PRO A 117 -9.47 -8.66 -4.01
CA PRO A 117 -8.41 -9.31 -3.22
C PRO A 117 -8.12 -10.75 -3.68
N ASP A 118 -9.16 -11.55 -3.89
CA ASP A 118 -9.04 -12.95 -4.29
C ASP A 118 -8.44 -13.10 -5.70
N ALA A 119 -8.74 -12.18 -6.61
CA ALA A 119 -8.14 -12.15 -7.94
C ALA A 119 -6.63 -11.84 -7.85
N LEU A 120 -6.24 -10.88 -7.01
CA LEU A 120 -4.83 -10.57 -6.78
C LEU A 120 -4.09 -11.76 -6.17
N VAL A 121 -4.64 -12.38 -5.12
CA VAL A 121 -4.05 -13.59 -4.48
C VAL A 121 -3.91 -14.72 -5.49
N THR A 122 -4.90 -14.91 -6.39
CA THR A 122 -4.83 -15.90 -7.47
C THR A 122 -3.64 -15.62 -8.39
N HIS A 123 -3.39 -14.37 -8.76
CA HIS A 123 -2.25 -14.00 -9.62
C HIS A 123 -0.91 -14.20 -8.90
N TYR A 124 -0.80 -13.83 -7.61
CA TYR A 124 0.43 -14.05 -6.84
C TYR A 124 0.74 -15.54 -6.70
N LYS A 125 -0.24 -16.37 -6.35
CA LYS A 125 -0.05 -17.82 -6.20
C LYS A 125 0.27 -18.53 -7.52
N ALA A 126 -0.29 -18.06 -8.63
CA ALA A 126 0.09 -18.56 -9.95
C ALA A 126 1.56 -18.25 -10.29
N ALA A 127 2.04 -17.05 -9.94
CA ALA A 127 3.42 -16.65 -10.15
C ALA A 127 4.38 -17.38 -9.20
N GLU A 128 3.99 -17.62 -7.94
CA GLU A 128 4.73 -18.46 -7.00
C GLU A 128 4.89 -19.90 -7.52
N MET A 129 3.80 -20.50 -8.01
CA MET A 129 3.82 -21.86 -8.56
C MET A 129 4.75 -21.99 -9.77
N GLU A 130 4.84 -20.95 -10.61
CA GLU A 130 5.65 -20.99 -11.84
C GLU A 130 7.14 -20.67 -11.58
N TYR A 131 7.42 -19.71 -10.67
CA TYR A 131 8.79 -19.19 -10.46
C TYR A 131 9.38 -19.49 -9.07
N GLY A 132 8.60 -20.08 -8.16
CA GLY A 132 9.04 -20.39 -6.79
C GLY A 132 9.25 -19.17 -5.90
N VAL A 133 8.81 -17.99 -6.30
CA VAL A 133 8.90 -16.78 -5.49
C VAL A 133 7.68 -16.72 -4.56
N PRO A 134 7.85 -16.63 -3.22
CA PRO A 134 6.74 -16.61 -2.28
C PRO A 134 5.72 -15.51 -2.62
N TRP A 135 4.44 -15.85 -2.59
CA TRP A 135 3.36 -14.95 -2.97
C TRP A 135 3.29 -13.71 -2.07
N GLU A 136 3.69 -13.82 -0.82
CA GLU A 136 3.77 -12.74 0.17
C GLU A 136 4.77 -11.67 -0.27
N ILE A 137 5.88 -12.07 -0.86
CA ILE A 137 6.89 -11.16 -1.42
C ILE A 137 6.29 -10.39 -2.61
N LEU A 138 5.58 -11.07 -3.51
CA LEU A 138 4.94 -10.43 -4.67
C LEU A 138 3.84 -9.46 -4.24
N ALA A 139 3.01 -9.84 -3.26
CA ALA A 139 2.00 -8.97 -2.68
C ALA A 139 2.62 -7.73 -2.01
N SER A 140 3.73 -7.90 -1.29
CA SER A 140 4.42 -6.80 -0.61
C SER A 140 5.10 -5.84 -1.57
N ILE A 141 5.64 -6.31 -2.69
CA ILE A 141 6.12 -5.44 -3.77
C ILE A 141 4.95 -4.64 -4.35
N HIS A 142 3.83 -5.28 -4.66
CA HIS A 142 2.64 -4.62 -5.22
C HIS A 142 2.07 -3.57 -4.25
N LEU A 143 2.08 -3.86 -2.93
CA LEU A 143 1.74 -2.89 -1.89
C LEU A 143 2.66 -1.66 -1.93
N VAL A 144 3.98 -1.90 -1.97
CA VAL A 144 4.99 -0.83 -1.89
C VAL A 144 4.95 0.03 -3.14
N GLU A 145 4.86 -0.56 -4.32
CA GLU A 145 4.92 0.15 -5.59
C GLU A 145 3.66 0.97 -5.88
N THR A 146 2.48 0.36 -5.76
CA THR A 146 1.25 1.00 -6.25
C THR A 146 0.02 0.85 -5.35
N ARG A 147 0.18 0.37 -4.11
CA ARG A 147 -0.98 0.08 -3.23
C ARG A 147 -1.96 -0.89 -3.91
N MET A 148 -1.45 -2.08 -4.27
CA MET A 148 -2.21 -3.15 -4.94
C MET A 148 -2.78 -2.72 -6.31
N GLY A 149 -2.02 -1.89 -7.06
CA GLY A 149 -2.44 -1.39 -8.37
C GLY A 149 -3.43 -0.23 -8.33
N ARG A 150 -3.65 0.41 -7.17
CA ARG A 150 -4.47 1.65 -7.07
C ARG A 150 -3.86 2.78 -7.88
N LEU A 151 -2.55 2.98 -7.75
CA LEU A 151 -1.84 4.02 -8.45
C LEU A 151 -1.61 3.63 -9.91
N ARG A 152 -2.10 4.45 -10.82
CA ARG A 152 -1.86 4.40 -12.25
C ARG A 152 -1.11 5.65 -12.68
N GLY A 153 0.12 5.47 -13.12
CA GLY A 153 0.97 6.58 -13.55
C GLY A 153 2.43 6.17 -13.62
N VAL A 154 3.20 7.04 -14.25
CA VAL A 154 4.63 6.82 -14.45
C VAL A 154 5.41 7.51 -13.34
N SER A 155 6.39 6.81 -12.77
CA SER A 155 7.30 7.39 -11.78
C SER A 155 8.26 8.41 -12.42
N THR A 156 8.96 9.18 -11.60
CA THR A 156 10.00 10.10 -12.10
C THR A 156 11.18 9.39 -12.78
N ALA A 157 11.35 8.10 -12.54
CA ALA A 157 12.35 7.24 -13.19
C ALA A 157 11.81 6.54 -14.45
N GLY A 158 10.56 6.82 -14.86
CA GLY A 158 9.92 6.19 -16.02
C GLY A 158 9.35 4.79 -15.73
N ALA A 159 9.24 4.39 -14.46
CA ALA A 159 8.62 3.13 -14.10
C ALA A 159 7.10 3.19 -14.28
N ALA A 160 6.50 2.13 -14.80
CA ALA A 160 5.08 2.03 -15.16
C ALA A 160 4.46 0.71 -14.71
N GLY A 161 3.13 0.67 -14.72
CA GLY A 161 2.32 -0.50 -14.36
C GLY A 161 2.24 -0.76 -12.87
N PRO A 162 1.40 -1.75 -12.45
CA PRO A 162 1.14 -2.04 -11.04
C PRO A 162 2.37 -2.47 -10.25
N MET A 163 3.37 -3.04 -10.91
CA MET A 163 4.64 -3.47 -10.31
C MET A 163 5.81 -2.51 -10.62
N GLN A 164 5.54 -1.33 -11.20
CA GLN A 164 6.48 -0.24 -11.46
C GLN A 164 7.79 -0.66 -12.18
N PHE A 165 7.66 -1.34 -13.31
CA PHE A 165 8.80 -1.68 -14.14
C PHE A 165 9.34 -0.51 -14.93
N ILE A 166 10.66 -0.28 -14.91
CA ILE A 166 11.32 0.58 -15.90
C ILE A 166 11.33 -0.12 -17.27
N PRO A 167 11.27 0.65 -18.39
CA PRO A 167 11.13 0.06 -19.75
C PRO A 167 12.19 -1.00 -20.08
N ALA A 168 13.45 -0.81 -19.69
CA ALA A 168 14.53 -1.76 -19.94
C ALA A 168 14.34 -3.09 -19.19
N THR A 169 13.83 -3.03 -17.95
CA THR A 169 13.54 -4.23 -17.16
C THR A 169 12.30 -4.95 -17.70
N TRP A 170 11.26 -4.20 -18.09
CA TRP A 170 10.11 -4.79 -18.76
C TRP A 170 10.47 -5.50 -20.06
N ALA A 171 11.30 -4.89 -20.90
CA ALA A 171 11.76 -5.51 -22.16
C ALA A 171 12.50 -6.84 -21.95
N ARG A 172 13.09 -7.05 -20.76
CA ARG A 172 13.81 -8.28 -20.42
C ARG A 172 12.94 -9.34 -19.75
N PHE A 173 12.04 -8.94 -18.88
CA PHE A 173 11.29 -9.84 -18.01
C PHE A 173 9.78 -9.79 -18.24
N GLY A 174 9.27 -8.78 -18.93
CA GLY A 174 7.85 -8.59 -19.19
C GLY A 174 7.37 -9.42 -20.36
N GLU A 175 6.12 -9.86 -20.29
CA GLU A 175 5.33 -10.43 -21.35
C GLU A 175 3.91 -9.87 -21.24
N GLY A 176 3.24 -9.66 -22.36
CA GLY A 176 1.87 -9.12 -22.38
C GLY A 176 1.82 -7.62 -22.14
N ASN A 177 0.96 -7.17 -21.23
CA ASN A 177 0.67 -5.78 -20.97
C ASN A 177 1.23 -5.33 -19.60
N ILE A 178 2.15 -4.36 -19.59
CA ILE A 178 2.75 -3.80 -18.37
C ILE A 178 1.72 -3.22 -17.39
N GLU A 179 0.55 -2.79 -17.86
CA GLU A 179 -0.53 -2.23 -17.04
C GLU A 179 -1.49 -3.32 -16.49
N ASP A 180 -1.36 -4.55 -16.95
CA ASP A 180 -2.14 -5.68 -16.45
C ASP A 180 -1.52 -6.26 -15.18
N ASN A 181 -2.36 -6.52 -14.14
CA ASN A 181 -1.88 -7.02 -12.86
C ASN A 181 -1.23 -8.40 -12.98
N ARG A 182 -1.85 -9.33 -13.71
CA ARG A 182 -1.33 -10.68 -13.86
C ARG A 182 0.02 -10.68 -14.58
N ASP A 183 0.10 -9.98 -15.73
CA ASP A 183 1.30 -9.95 -16.55
C ASP A 183 2.47 -9.27 -15.80
N ALA A 184 2.19 -8.18 -15.07
CA ALA A 184 3.18 -7.49 -14.27
C ALA A 184 3.65 -8.31 -13.05
N ILE A 185 2.75 -9.04 -12.36
CA ILE A 185 3.09 -9.92 -11.25
C ILE A 185 3.96 -11.10 -11.75
N MET A 186 3.61 -11.72 -12.88
CA MET A 186 4.41 -12.76 -13.49
C MET A 186 5.82 -12.27 -13.87
N ALA A 187 5.92 -11.06 -14.42
CA ALA A 187 7.20 -10.43 -14.74
C ALA A 187 8.03 -10.15 -13.48
N ALA A 188 7.41 -9.73 -12.38
CA ALA A 188 8.09 -9.53 -11.10
C ALA A 188 8.66 -10.84 -10.53
N ALA A 189 7.86 -11.90 -10.56
CA ALA A 189 8.32 -13.23 -10.12
C ALA A 189 9.49 -13.73 -10.98
N ARG A 190 9.41 -13.58 -12.31
CA ARG A 190 10.49 -13.95 -13.25
C ARG A 190 11.76 -13.14 -12.96
N HIS A 191 11.64 -11.84 -12.73
CA HIS A 191 12.77 -10.97 -12.36
C HIS A 191 13.42 -11.43 -11.05
N LEU A 192 12.63 -11.66 -10.00
CA LEU A 192 13.13 -12.07 -8.68
C LEU A 192 13.79 -13.45 -8.73
N SER A 193 13.18 -14.43 -9.41
CA SER A 193 13.74 -15.77 -9.61
C SER A 193 15.08 -15.71 -10.34
N HIS A 194 15.17 -14.91 -11.41
CA HIS A 194 16.42 -14.68 -12.14
C HIS A 194 17.53 -14.12 -11.23
N HIS A 195 17.19 -13.33 -10.23
CA HIS A 195 18.15 -12.71 -9.30
C HIS A 195 18.35 -13.49 -7.99
N GLY A 196 17.82 -14.71 -7.90
CA GLY A 196 18.16 -15.68 -6.85
C GLY A 196 17.08 -15.97 -5.81
N ALA A 197 15.87 -15.44 -5.95
CA ALA A 197 14.74 -15.86 -5.11
C ALA A 197 14.29 -17.30 -5.49
N PRO A 198 13.78 -18.12 -4.55
CA PRO A 198 13.64 -17.80 -3.12
C PRO A 198 14.93 -17.97 -2.29
N SER A 199 15.99 -18.59 -2.82
CA SER A 199 17.19 -18.93 -2.06
C SER A 199 17.94 -17.71 -1.48
N ASN A 200 17.81 -16.54 -2.12
CA ASN A 200 18.35 -15.27 -1.65
C ASN A 200 17.42 -14.12 -2.00
N THR A 201 16.26 -14.08 -1.34
CA THR A 201 15.22 -13.07 -1.57
C THR A 201 15.70 -11.64 -1.33
N ALA A 202 16.53 -11.41 -0.30
CA ALA A 202 17.07 -10.08 -0.01
C ALA A 202 17.90 -9.53 -1.18
N LYS A 203 18.77 -10.36 -1.78
CA LYS A 203 19.53 -10.00 -2.97
C LYS A 203 18.62 -9.73 -4.18
N ALA A 204 17.63 -10.58 -4.40
CA ALA A 204 16.68 -10.40 -5.50
C ALA A 204 15.88 -9.10 -5.37
N LEU A 205 15.42 -8.75 -4.16
CA LEU A 205 14.76 -7.49 -3.85
C LEU A 205 15.67 -6.28 -4.05
N TRP A 206 16.94 -6.40 -3.69
CA TRP A 206 17.94 -5.35 -3.94
C TRP A 206 18.16 -5.09 -5.44
N HIS A 207 18.06 -6.12 -6.29
CA HIS A 207 18.06 -5.95 -7.74
C HIS A 207 16.77 -5.34 -8.28
N TYR A 208 15.65 -5.49 -7.56
CA TYR A 208 14.38 -4.84 -7.91
C TYR A 208 14.43 -3.34 -7.63
N ASN A 209 14.87 -2.98 -6.42
CA ASN A 209 15.10 -1.59 -6.02
C ASN A 209 16.34 -1.53 -5.10
N PRO A 210 17.48 -0.92 -5.55
CA PRO A 210 18.79 -1.05 -4.91
C PRO A 210 18.92 -0.19 -3.65
N THR A 211 18.13 -0.46 -2.63
CA THR A 211 18.20 0.15 -1.31
C THR A 211 17.79 -0.83 -0.22
N ASP A 212 18.59 -0.91 0.85
CA ASP A 212 18.30 -1.77 2.01
C ASP A 212 16.95 -1.41 2.65
N ARG A 213 16.54 -0.14 2.57
CA ARG A 213 15.22 0.29 3.05
C ARG A 213 14.07 -0.37 2.29
N TYR A 214 14.21 -0.53 0.97
CA TYR A 214 13.23 -1.25 0.18
C TYR A 214 13.17 -2.73 0.57
N VAL A 215 14.33 -3.36 0.69
CA VAL A 215 14.45 -4.76 1.13
C VAL A 215 13.78 -4.96 2.49
N THR A 216 14.12 -4.11 3.48
CA THR A 216 13.53 -4.15 4.83
C THR A 216 12.02 -3.99 4.79
N ALA A 217 11.50 -3.04 4.01
CA ALA A 217 10.06 -2.80 3.93
C ALA A 217 9.30 -3.99 3.33
N VAL A 218 9.77 -4.50 2.17
CA VAL A 218 9.12 -5.62 1.49
C VAL A 218 9.18 -6.88 2.35
N GLN A 219 10.33 -7.21 2.94
CA GLN A 219 10.46 -8.38 3.81
C GLN A 219 9.61 -8.26 5.09
N GLY A 220 9.51 -7.07 5.68
CA GLY A 220 8.68 -6.86 6.86
C GLY A 220 7.19 -7.05 6.58
N TYR A 221 6.67 -6.49 5.49
CA TYR A 221 5.27 -6.75 5.12
C TYR A 221 5.04 -8.20 4.71
N ALA A 222 5.99 -8.81 4.00
CA ALA A 222 5.87 -10.20 3.58
C ALA A 222 5.86 -11.17 4.76
N SER A 223 6.71 -10.96 5.79
CA SER A 223 6.71 -11.82 6.98
C SER A 223 5.36 -11.79 7.72
N LEU A 224 4.72 -10.61 7.81
CA LEU A 224 3.40 -10.51 8.44
C LEU A 224 2.30 -11.22 7.65
N ILE A 225 2.40 -11.27 6.32
CA ILE A 225 1.46 -12.02 5.47
C ILE A 225 1.76 -13.53 5.53
N GLU A 226 3.04 -13.92 5.63
CA GLU A 226 3.48 -15.31 5.79
C GLU A 226 3.00 -15.89 7.12
N ASP A 227 3.17 -15.13 8.22
CA ASP A 227 2.72 -15.51 9.55
C ASP A 227 1.19 -15.63 9.65
N ASP A 228 0.47 -14.70 9.01
CA ASP A 228 -0.98 -14.71 8.92
C ASP A 228 -1.47 -14.14 7.57
N PRO A 229 -1.95 -14.99 6.64
CA PRO A 229 -2.45 -14.55 5.34
C PRO A 229 -3.58 -13.50 5.40
N LEU A 230 -4.32 -13.40 6.52
CA LEU A 230 -5.35 -12.39 6.70
C LEU A 230 -4.76 -10.97 6.86
N ALA A 231 -3.48 -10.83 7.20
CA ALA A 231 -2.78 -9.53 7.21
C ALA A 231 -2.81 -8.82 5.85
N PHE A 232 -2.87 -9.58 4.74
CA PHE A 232 -3.03 -9.04 3.39
C PHE A 232 -4.25 -8.12 3.26
N ARG A 233 -5.34 -8.42 4.00
CA ARG A 233 -6.58 -7.63 4.00
C ARG A 233 -6.33 -6.19 4.45
N GLY A 234 -5.54 -6.01 5.51
CA GLY A 234 -5.16 -4.69 6.00
C GLY A 234 -4.47 -3.87 4.91
N TYR A 235 -3.45 -4.46 4.30
CA TYR A 235 -2.67 -3.81 3.24
C TYR A 235 -3.49 -3.52 1.98
N TYR A 236 -4.46 -4.36 1.65
CA TYR A 236 -5.39 -4.10 0.55
C TYR A 236 -6.22 -2.84 0.78
N GLY A 237 -6.55 -2.51 2.04
CA GLY A 237 -7.25 -1.28 2.42
C GLY A 237 -6.39 -0.01 2.44
N TRP A 238 -5.06 -0.11 2.19
CA TRP A 238 -4.18 1.06 2.23
C TRP A 238 -4.40 1.98 1.04
N GLU A 239 -4.45 3.29 1.32
CA GLU A 239 -4.68 4.35 0.36
C GLU A 239 -3.37 4.97 -0.17
N VAL A 240 -3.48 5.82 -1.20
CA VAL A 240 -2.34 6.50 -1.80
C VAL A 240 -2.08 7.83 -1.10
N TYR A 241 -0.98 7.90 -0.36
CA TYR A 241 -0.49 9.13 0.28
C TYR A 241 0.73 9.67 -0.45
N TYR A 242 0.73 10.97 -0.73
CA TYR A 242 1.78 11.65 -1.48
C TYR A 242 2.43 12.76 -0.65
N GLN A 243 3.79 12.76 -0.58
CA GLN A 243 4.53 13.75 0.22
C GLN A 243 4.73 15.05 -0.55
N THR A 244 4.27 16.15 0.02
CA THR A 244 4.35 17.49 -0.56
C THR A 244 4.96 18.50 0.43
N ILE A 245 5.27 19.71 -0.06
CA ILE A 245 5.72 20.82 0.81
C ILE A 245 4.64 21.28 1.80
N ALA A 246 3.35 20.98 1.56
CA ALA A 246 2.24 21.27 2.46
C ALA A 246 2.01 20.13 3.48
N GLY A 247 2.84 19.08 3.46
CA GLY A 247 2.66 17.86 4.23
C GLY A 247 2.28 16.67 3.35
N THR A 248 1.79 15.61 3.98
CA THR A 248 1.36 14.42 3.27
C THR A 248 -0.12 14.54 2.91
N VAL A 249 -0.44 14.46 1.61
CA VAL A 249 -1.82 14.55 1.11
C VAL A 249 -2.34 13.17 0.71
N LEU A 250 -3.64 12.94 0.91
CA LEU A 250 -4.35 11.75 0.46
C LEU A 250 -4.84 11.96 -0.98
N LEU A 251 -4.42 11.08 -1.89
CA LEU A 251 -4.94 10.99 -3.25
C LEU A 251 -5.98 9.85 -3.30
N PRO A 252 -7.28 10.15 -3.29
CA PRO A 252 -8.32 9.11 -3.15
C PRO A 252 -8.60 8.40 -4.48
N VAL A 253 -9.28 7.27 -4.39
CA VAL A 253 -9.91 6.65 -5.57
C VAL A 253 -10.80 7.67 -6.29
N GLY A 254 -10.65 7.78 -7.61
CA GLY A 254 -11.28 8.81 -8.44
C GLY A 254 -10.40 10.03 -8.70
N TYR A 255 -9.26 10.19 -8.00
CA TYR A 255 -8.25 11.18 -8.41
C TYR A 255 -7.76 10.84 -9.82
N ALA A 256 -7.81 11.83 -10.73
CA ALA A 256 -7.36 11.65 -12.13
C ALA A 256 -6.94 13.00 -12.71
N GLU A 257 -5.63 13.21 -12.76
CA GLU A 257 -5.07 14.46 -13.27
C GLU A 257 -4.18 14.21 -14.48
N ALA A 258 -4.43 14.97 -15.55
CA ALA A 258 -3.65 14.87 -16.79
C ALA A 258 -2.32 15.61 -16.72
N ALA A 259 -2.16 16.55 -15.78
CA ALA A 259 -0.95 17.33 -15.56
C ALA A 259 -0.73 17.56 -14.05
N PRO A 260 0.53 17.77 -13.60
CA PRO A 260 0.80 18.09 -12.20
C PRO A 260 0.13 19.42 -11.79
N ILE A 261 -0.55 19.43 -10.65
CA ILE A 261 -1.25 20.61 -10.09
C ILE A 261 -0.45 21.15 -8.90
N PRO A 262 -0.26 22.49 -8.77
CA PRO A 262 0.32 23.07 -7.57
C PRO A 262 -0.40 22.60 -6.29
N VAL A 263 0.34 22.08 -5.30
CA VAL A 263 -0.26 21.50 -4.10
C VAL A 263 -1.18 22.48 -3.34
N ARG A 264 -0.85 23.79 -3.35
CA ARG A 264 -1.71 24.81 -2.73
C ARG A 264 -3.09 24.91 -3.40
N GLN A 265 -3.12 24.82 -4.73
CA GLN A 265 -4.37 24.84 -5.51
C GLN A 265 -5.19 23.60 -5.22
N TRP A 266 -4.54 22.43 -5.19
CA TRP A 266 -5.21 21.17 -4.90
C TRP A 266 -5.78 21.14 -3.48
N CYS A 267 -5.01 21.55 -2.47
CA CYS A 267 -5.48 21.62 -1.09
C CYS A 267 -6.60 22.64 -0.87
N ALA A 268 -6.66 23.72 -1.64
CA ALA A 268 -7.78 24.66 -1.60
C ALA A 268 -9.09 24.04 -2.13
N ALA A 269 -9.00 23.13 -3.11
CA ALA A 269 -10.14 22.39 -3.64
C ALA A 269 -10.53 21.18 -2.76
N GLU A 270 -9.56 20.55 -2.10
CA GLU A 270 -9.71 19.29 -1.33
C GLU A 270 -9.18 19.45 0.11
N PRO A 271 -9.74 20.35 0.93
CA PRO A 271 -9.15 20.69 2.24
C PRO A 271 -9.14 19.53 3.24
N THR A 272 -10.07 18.58 3.15
CA THR A 272 -10.14 17.40 4.04
C THR A 272 -9.08 16.32 3.74
N ARG A 273 -8.31 16.50 2.67
CA ARG A 273 -7.28 15.56 2.19
C ARG A 273 -5.86 16.07 2.39
N CYS A 274 -5.76 17.28 2.91
CA CYS A 274 -4.53 17.96 3.25
C CYS A 274 -4.38 18.06 4.77
N PRO A 275 -3.12 18.11 5.27
CA PRO A 275 -2.86 18.31 6.70
C PRO A 275 -3.28 19.68 7.20
#